data_02dc0b7e75662cea4417f31dad068d02
#
_entry.id   02dc0b7e75662cea4417f31dad068d02
#
_cell.length_a   1.000
_cell.length_b   1.000
_cell.length_c   1.000
_cell.angle_alpha   90.00
_cell.angle_beta   90.00
_cell.angle_gamma   90.00
#
_symmetry.space_group_name_H-M   'P 1'
#
loop_
_entity.id
_entity.type
_entity.pdbx_description
1 polymer ?
#
loop_
_entity_poly.entity_id
_entity_poly.type
_entity_poly.pdbx_seq_one_letter_code
_entity_poly.pdbx_strand_id
1 'polypeptide(L)' 'IGAQTYACPVYEKVGFVRTDYAYIEDGIPHVRMIQELA' A
#
# COMPACT_ATOMS: atom_id res chain seq x y z
N ILE A 1 0.51 3.68 -5.44
CA ILE A 1 0.74 2.27 -5.77
C ILE A 1 -0.27 1.38 -5.06
N GLY A 2 -0.53 0.22 -5.63
CA GLY A 2 -1.28 -0.82 -4.97
C GLY A 2 -0.30 -1.86 -4.41
N ALA A 3 -0.24 -1.96 -3.08
CA ALA A 3 0.73 -2.85 -2.43
C ALA A 3 0.02 -4.01 -1.75
N GLN A 4 0.58 -5.20 -1.87
CA GLN A 4 0.11 -6.33 -1.09
C GLN A 4 0.22 -5.98 0.38
N THR A 5 -0.80 -6.31 1.18
CA THR A 5 -0.90 -5.85 2.56
C THR A 5 0.34 -6.21 3.39
N TYR A 6 0.88 -7.42 3.18
CA TYR A 6 2.05 -7.84 3.93
C TYR A 6 3.31 -7.07 3.57
N ALA A 7 3.33 -6.39 2.42
CA ALA A 7 4.48 -5.60 1.97
C ALA A 7 4.39 -4.13 2.39
N CYS A 8 3.26 -3.68 2.94
CA CYS A 8 3.07 -2.29 3.33
C CYS A 8 4.17 -1.77 4.26
N PRO A 9 4.63 -2.52 5.27
CA PRO A 9 5.70 -2.02 6.14
C PRO A 9 6.98 -1.62 5.39
N VAL A 10 7.31 -2.34 4.31
CA VAL A 10 8.48 -2.02 3.49
C VAL A 10 8.30 -0.67 2.80
N TYR A 11 7.11 -0.46 2.21
CA TYR A 11 6.81 0.80 1.52
C TYR A 11 6.71 1.96 2.50
N GLU A 12 6.21 1.71 3.71
CA GLU A 12 6.12 2.75 4.73
C GLU A 12 7.51 3.28 5.12
N LYS A 13 8.52 2.44 5.07
CA LYS A 13 9.90 2.86 5.37
C LYS A 13 10.43 3.86 4.35
N VAL A 14 9.93 3.85 3.13
CA VAL A 14 10.37 4.78 2.10
C VAL A 14 9.36 5.92 1.87
N GLY A 15 8.43 6.11 2.80
CA GLY A 15 7.57 7.29 2.82
C GLY A 15 6.17 7.09 2.27
N PHE A 16 5.78 5.88 1.90
CA PHE A 16 4.40 5.62 1.49
C PHE A 16 3.47 5.54 2.68
N VAL A 17 2.23 5.98 2.50
CA VAL A 17 1.20 5.97 3.53
C VAL A 17 0.02 5.14 3.04
N ARG A 18 -0.50 4.28 3.92
CA ARG A 18 -1.70 3.49 3.60
C ARG A 18 -2.91 4.40 3.52
N THR A 19 -3.76 4.12 2.55
CA THR A 19 -5.08 4.75 2.47
C THR A 19 -6.11 3.75 3.00
N ASP A 20 -7.37 4.16 3.04
CA ASP A 20 -8.47 3.26 3.40
C ASP A 20 -9.00 2.46 2.21
N TYR A 21 -8.32 2.53 1.07
CA TYR A 21 -8.71 1.78 -0.12
C TYR A 21 -8.04 0.41 -0.11
N ALA A 22 -8.80 -0.59 0.31
CA ALA A 22 -8.35 -1.98 0.36
C ALA A 22 -9.12 -2.79 -0.68
N TYR A 23 -8.44 -3.74 -1.31
CA TYR A 23 -9.07 -4.59 -2.33
C TYR A 23 -8.34 -5.93 -2.41
N ILE A 24 -8.97 -6.88 -3.12
CA ILE A 24 -8.39 -8.21 -3.35
C ILE A 24 -8.04 -8.31 -4.83
N GLU A 25 -6.82 -8.73 -5.12
CA GLU A 25 -6.37 -8.98 -6.48
C GLU A 25 -5.64 -10.33 -6.51
N ASP A 26 -6.05 -11.21 -7.41
CA ASP A 26 -5.54 -12.59 -7.50
C ASP A 26 -5.65 -13.32 -6.15
N GLY A 27 -6.71 -13.04 -5.39
CA GLY A 27 -6.92 -13.65 -4.08
C GLY A 27 -6.03 -13.10 -2.98
N ILE A 28 -5.25 -12.07 -3.25
CA ILE A 28 -4.30 -11.49 -2.29
C ILE A 28 -4.80 -10.12 -1.84
N PRO A 29 -4.88 -9.87 -0.51
CA PRO A 29 -5.27 -8.54 -0.02
C PRO A 29 -4.24 -7.48 -0.39
N HIS A 30 -4.75 -6.35 -0.88
CA HIS A 30 -3.95 -5.19 -1.27
C HIS A 30 -4.49 -3.95 -0.57
N VAL A 31 -3.61 -2.94 -0.41
CA VAL A 31 -3.98 -1.62 0.07
C VAL A 31 -3.36 -0.59 -0.86
N ARG A 32 -4.15 0.39 -1.26
CA ARG A 32 -3.62 1.50 -2.04
C ARG A 32 -2.80 2.41 -1.15
N MET A 33 -1.57 2.68 -1.57
CA MET A 33 -0.65 3.54 -0.83
C MET A 33 -0.27 4.74 -1.67
N ILE A 34 -0.05 5.86 -1.01
CA ILE A 34 0.35 7.11 -1.67
C ILE A 34 1.62 7.65 -1.03
N GLN A 35 2.35 8.43 -1.80
CA GLN A 35 3.50 9.17 -1.29
C GLN A 35 3.39 10.59 -1.80
N GLU A 36 3.47 11.56 -0.89
CA GLU A 36 3.51 12.97 -1.26
C GLU A 36 4.95 13.38 -1.53
N LEU A 37 5.13 14.05 -2.66
CA LEU A 37 6.42 14.65 -3.00
C LEU A 37 6.33 16.14 -2.64
N ALA A 38 7.04 16.52 -1.60
CA ALA A 38 7.04 17.90 -1.11
C ALA A 38 7.80 18.83 -2.05
#